data_d9c7d392ad6a3b34f1ff0e3cec97b410
#
_entry.id   d9c7d392ad6a3b34f1ff0e3cec97b410
#
_cell.length_a   1.000
_cell.length_b   1.000
_cell.length_c   1.000
_cell.angle_alpha   90.00
_cell.angle_beta   90.00
_cell.angle_gamma   90.00
#
_symmetry.space_group_name_H-M   'P 1'
#
loop_
_entity.id
_entity.type
_entity.pdbx_description
1 polymer ?
#
loop_
_entity_poly.entity_id
_entity_poly.type
_entity_poly.pdbx_seq_one_letter_code
_entity_poly.pdbx_strand_id
1 'polypeptide(L)'
;YAVREGRKKVTAVHKANIMKCTDGLFLDVAREIAKEYPQIEFTDSIVDAMCMRLVMHPEEYDVLVCPNLYGDIVSDLCAGLVGGLGLTPSANIGKDGAIFEPIHGSAPDIAGQHKINPTACILSASLMLAHLGEAKAAAAIEKAITDVISEGKALTQDMGGTASTEEFADAVIAKL
;
A
#
# COMPACT_ATOMS: atom_id res chain seq x y z
N TYR A 1 -0.65 -9.15 -11.16
CA TYR A 1 -0.01 -7.94 -10.61
C TYR A 1 1.51 -8.07 -10.69
N ALA A 2 2.15 -9.01 -10.02
CA ALA A 2 3.61 -9.13 -9.95
C ALA A 2 4.30 -9.08 -11.31
N VAL A 3 3.81 -9.83 -12.30
CA VAL A 3 4.34 -9.82 -13.68
C VAL A 3 4.19 -8.44 -14.34
N ARG A 4 2.99 -7.82 -14.24
CA ARG A 4 2.71 -6.52 -14.84
C ARG A 4 3.60 -5.41 -14.29
N GLU A 5 3.85 -5.44 -12.98
CA GLU A 5 4.67 -4.44 -12.28
C GLU A 5 6.17 -4.81 -12.21
N GLY A 6 6.59 -5.87 -12.92
CA GLY A 6 7.98 -6.29 -12.95
C GLY A 6 8.55 -6.79 -11.62
N ARG A 7 7.67 -7.18 -10.69
CA ARG A 7 8.04 -7.72 -9.39
C ARG A 7 8.68 -9.09 -9.52
N LYS A 8 9.50 -9.48 -8.54
CA LYS A 8 10.33 -10.67 -8.63
C LYS A 8 9.91 -11.80 -7.69
N LYS A 9 9.24 -11.46 -6.58
CA LYS A 9 8.91 -12.41 -5.52
C LYS A 9 7.48 -12.23 -5.05
N VAL A 10 6.78 -13.34 -4.84
CA VAL A 10 5.47 -13.40 -4.20
C VAL A 10 5.54 -14.30 -2.98
N THR A 11 5.09 -13.82 -1.84
CA THR A 11 5.02 -14.60 -0.60
C THR A 11 3.56 -14.77 -0.18
N ALA A 12 3.09 -16.01 -0.08
CA ALA A 12 1.76 -16.33 0.45
C ALA A 12 1.79 -16.30 1.98
N VAL A 13 0.90 -15.51 2.57
CA VAL A 13 0.78 -15.37 4.02
C VAL A 13 -0.43 -16.16 4.51
N HIS A 14 -0.24 -17.07 5.45
CA HIS A 14 -1.26 -18.02 5.90
C HIS A 14 -1.10 -18.43 7.36
N LYS A 15 -2.06 -19.21 7.89
CA LYS A 15 -1.97 -19.89 9.20
C LYS A 15 -2.29 -21.39 9.06
N ALA A 16 -1.88 -22.03 7.98
CA ALA A 16 -2.20 -23.42 7.63
C ALA A 16 -1.72 -24.46 8.66
N ASN A 17 -0.76 -24.09 9.52
CA ASN A 17 -0.35 -24.94 10.64
C ASN A 17 -1.47 -25.13 11.69
N ILE A 18 -2.41 -24.19 11.80
CA ILE A 18 -3.58 -24.22 12.67
C ILE A 18 -4.87 -24.39 11.85
N MET A 19 -5.09 -23.53 10.87
CA MET A 19 -6.29 -23.52 10.01
C MET A 19 -6.07 -24.44 8.79
N LYS A 20 -5.99 -25.74 9.07
CA LYS A 20 -5.55 -26.75 8.07
C LYS A 20 -6.46 -26.85 6.84
N CYS A 21 -7.76 -26.68 7.00
CA CYS A 21 -8.71 -26.83 5.89
C CYS A 21 -8.87 -25.53 5.09
N THR A 22 -8.96 -24.39 5.73
CA THR A 22 -9.19 -23.09 5.10
C THR A 22 -7.88 -22.50 4.55
N ASP A 23 -6.93 -22.26 5.43
CA ASP A 23 -5.63 -21.69 5.01
C ASP A 23 -4.75 -22.72 4.29
N GLY A 24 -4.96 -24.02 4.61
CA GLY A 24 -4.34 -25.11 3.83
C GLY A 24 -4.78 -25.07 2.38
N LEU A 25 -6.09 -24.92 2.11
CA LEU A 25 -6.61 -24.76 0.75
C LEU A 25 -6.05 -23.51 0.06
N PHE A 26 -6.02 -22.37 0.77
CA PHE A 26 -5.44 -21.14 0.23
C PHE A 26 -3.97 -21.35 -0.18
N LEU A 27 -3.18 -21.98 0.68
CA LEU A 27 -1.76 -22.23 0.42
C LEU A 27 -1.55 -23.20 -0.75
N ASP A 28 -2.35 -24.26 -0.83
CA ASP A 28 -2.25 -25.25 -1.91
C ASP A 28 -2.60 -24.63 -3.26
N VAL A 29 -3.66 -23.81 -3.33
CA VAL A 29 -4.04 -23.07 -4.54
C VAL A 29 -2.95 -22.06 -4.91
N ALA A 30 -2.39 -21.34 -3.94
CA ALA A 30 -1.31 -20.40 -4.21
C ALA A 30 -0.08 -21.08 -4.80
N ARG A 31 0.29 -22.27 -4.28
CA ARG A 31 1.38 -23.09 -4.81
C ARG A 31 1.11 -23.63 -6.21
N GLU A 32 -0.15 -23.97 -6.50
CA GLU A 32 -0.55 -24.43 -7.83
C GLU A 32 -0.44 -23.33 -8.87
N ILE A 33 -1.01 -22.17 -8.59
CA ILE A 33 -0.93 -20.99 -9.46
C ILE A 33 0.53 -20.53 -9.66
N ALA A 34 1.36 -20.60 -8.63
CA ALA A 34 2.77 -20.22 -8.74
C ALA A 34 3.53 -21.01 -9.81
N LYS A 35 3.14 -22.27 -10.10
CA LYS A 35 3.75 -23.08 -11.16
C LYS A 35 3.53 -22.51 -12.57
N GLU A 36 2.47 -21.70 -12.75
CA GLU A 36 2.19 -21.04 -14.03
C GLU A 36 3.10 -19.82 -14.28
N TYR A 37 3.82 -19.36 -13.24
CA TYR A 37 4.67 -18.16 -13.29
C TYR A 37 6.12 -18.45 -12.87
N PRO A 38 6.85 -19.30 -13.60
CA PRO A 38 8.20 -19.74 -13.21
C PRO A 38 9.24 -18.60 -13.13
N GLN A 39 8.93 -17.43 -13.69
CA GLN A 39 9.75 -16.23 -13.62
C GLN A 39 9.62 -15.46 -12.29
N ILE A 40 8.64 -15.81 -11.44
CA ILE A 40 8.42 -15.22 -10.13
C ILE A 40 8.86 -16.21 -9.05
N GLU A 41 9.73 -15.79 -8.15
CA GLU A 41 10.05 -16.56 -6.95
C GLU A 41 8.80 -16.65 -6.06
N PHE A 42 8.40 -17.87 -5.73
CA PHE A 42 7.27 -18.09 -4.81
C PHE A 42 7.77 -18.64 -3.46
N THR A 43 7.31 -18.00 -2.38
CA THR A 43 7.54 -18.45 -1.00
C THR A 43 6.26 -18.41 -0.19
N ASP A 44 6.25 -19.02 0.98
CA ASP A 44 5.14 -18.89 1.93
C ASP A 44 5.64 -18.59 3.34
N SER A 45 4.79 -17.96 4.15
CA SER A 45 5.09 -17.64 5.53
C SER A 45 3.84 -17.69 6.42
N ILE A 46 4.03 -18.13 7.65
CA ILE A 46 2.99 -18.09 8.67
C ILE A 46 2.81 -16.64 9.13
N VAL A 47 1.56 -16.17 9.27
CA VAL A 47 1.21 -14.77 9.46
C VAL A 47 1.88 -14.10 10.66
N ASP A 48 1.98 -14.78 11.80
CA ASP A 48 2.65 -14.24 12.99
C ASP A 48 4.17 -14.08 12.77
N ALA A 49 4.82 -15.03 12.11
CA ALA A 49 6.22 -14.89 11.72
C ALA A 49 6.39 -13.79 10.66
N MET A 50 5.44 -13.63 9.74
CA MET A 50 5.45 -12.54 8.76
C MET A 50 5.40 -11.18 9.44
N CYS A 51 4.49 -10.96 10.40
CA CYS A 51 4.40 -9.69 11.12
C CYS A 51 5.73 -9.32 11.81
N MET A 52 6.39 -10.28 12.45
CA MET A 52 7.71 -10.06 13.06
C MET A 52 8.77 -9.71 12.00
N ARG A 53 8.83 -10.47 10.90
CA ARG A 53 9.85 -10.28 9.86
C ARG A 53 9.68 -8.97 9.11
N LEU A 54 8.46 -8.52 8.86
CA LEU A 54 8.20 -7.22 8.24
C LEU A 54 8.73 -6.04 9.07
N VAL A 55 8.74 -6.18 10.40
CA VAL A 55 9.35 -5.17 11.28
C VAL A 55 10.88 -5.22 11.25
N MET A 56 11.46 -6.44 11.16
CA MET A 56 12.89 -6.64 11.25
C MET A 56 13.61 -6.54 9.90
N HIS A 57 12.99 -7.07 8.85
CA HIS A 57 13.58 -7.26 7.52
C HIS A 57 12.54 -7.05 6.41
N PRO A 58 11.91 -5.85 6.30
CA PRO A 58 10.91 -5.58 5.27
C PRO A 58 11.47 -5.72 3.85
N GLU A 59 12.76 -5.48 3.68
CA GLU A 59 13.49 -5.57 2.40
C GLU A 59 13.54 -6.98 1.79
N GLU A 60 13.25 -8.01 2.55
CA GLU A 60 13.21 -9.40 2.06
C GLU A 60 11.93 -9.72 1.26
N TYR A 61 10.94 -8.82 1.29
CA TYR A 61 9.62 -9.04 0.71
C TYR A 61 9.34 -8.06 -0.43
N ASP A 62 8.60 -8.53 -1.43
CA ASP A 62 8.25 -7.73 -2.61
C ASP A 62 6.73 -7.64 -2.78
N VAL A 63 6.05 -8.79 -2.97
CA VAL A 63 4.59 -8.85 -3.03
C VAL A 63 4.10 -9.88 -2.02
N LEU A 64 3.14 -9.51 -1.19
CA LEU A 64 2.43 -10.42 -0.29
C LEU A 64 1.05 -10.74 -0.85
N VAL A 65 0.65 -12.00 -0.81
CA VAL A 65 -0.72 -12.42 -1.07
C VAL A 65 -1.32 -13.02 0.21
N CYS A 66 -2.43 -12.45 0.66
CA CYS A 66 -3.04 -12.76 1.95
C CYS A 66 -4.53 -13.05 1.79
N PRO A 67 -5.12 -13.93 2.61
CA PRO A 67 -6.56 -13.89 2.86
C PRO A 67 -6.97 -12.54 3.47
N ASN A 68 -8.25 -12.18 3.33
CA ASN A 68 -8.79 -10.87 3.75
C ASN A 68 -8.31 -10.43 5.15
N LEU A 69 -8.58 -11.19 6.19
CA LEU A 69 -8.23 -10.82 7.56
C LEU A 69 -6.73 -10.60 7.77
N TYR A 70 -5.90 -11.46 7.21
CA TYR A 70 -4.44 -11.28 7.34
C TYR A 70 -3.94 -10.12 6.50
N GLY A 71 -4.58 -9.88 5.35
CA GLY A 71 -4.29 -8.72 4.51
C GLY A 71 -4.54 -7.42 5.27
N ASP A 72 -5.68 -7.28 5.95
CA ASP A 72 -6.01 -6.10 6.75
C ASP A 72 -4.97 -5.86 7.87
N ILE A 73 -4.62 -6.93 8.61
CA ILE A 73 -3.63 -6.81 9.70
C ILE A 73 -2.25 -6.43 9.16
N VAL A 74 -1.81 -7.10 8.10
CA VAL A 74 -0.46 -6.89 7.54
C VAL A 74 -0.35 -5.55 6.83
N SER A 75 -1.41 -5.10 6.14
CA SER A 75 -1.39 -3.80 5.47
C SER A 75 -1.30 -2.64 6.46
N ASP A 76 -2.02 -2.69 7.58
CA ASP A 76 -1.94 -1.68 8.63
C ASP A 76 -0.59 -1.68 9.33
N LEU A 77 -0.01 -2.87 9.57
CA LEU A 77 1.37 -2.97 10.05
C LEU A 77 2.35 -2.29 9.08
N CYS A 78 2.24 -2.58 7.78
CA CYS A 78 3.09 -1.96 6.76
C CYS A 78 2.86 -0.45 6.66
N ALA A 79 1.61 0.01 6.76
CA ALA A 79 1.30 1.44 6.78
C ALA A 79 1.99 2.13 7.97
N GLY A 80 1.99 1.49 9.16
CA GLY A 80 2.73 1.98 10.32
C GLY A 80 4.24 2.10 10.06
N LEU A 81 4.83 1.14 9.37
CA LEU A 81 6.27 1.14 9.03
C LEU A 81 6.67 2.27 8.07
N VAL A 82 5.76 2.71 7.19
CA VAL A 82 6.02 3.81 6.24
C VAL A 82 5.61 5.19 6.73
N GLY A 83 5.11 5.28 7.97
CA GLY A 83 4.78 6.57 8.59
C GLY A 83 3.30 6.80 8.86
N GLY A 84 2.43 5.85 8.55
CA GLY A 84 1.01 5.87 8.91
C GLY A 84 0.05 5.81 7.72
N LEU A 85 -1.23 5.68 8.06
CA LEU A 85 -2.32 5.50 7.09
C LEU A 85 -2.50 6.71 6.15
N GLY A 86 -2.16 7.92 6.63
CA GLY A 86 -2.22 9.15 5.83
C GLY A 86 -1.27 9.19 4.62
N LEU A 87 -0.31 8.27 4.56
CA LEU A 87 0.66 8.14 3.47
C LEU A 87 0.39 6.96 2.53
N THR A 88 -0.60 6.12 2.83
CA THR A 88 -0.74 4.81 2.18
C THR A 88 -1.93 4.80 1.21
N PRO A 89 -1.68 4.74 -0.11
CA PRO A 89 -2.72 4.59 -1.12
C PRO A 89 -3.18 3.14 -1.23
N SER A 90 -4.36 2.93 -1.83
CA SER A 90 -4.91 1.62 -2.13
C SER A 90 -5.61 1.57 -3.48
N ALA A 91 -5.75 0.36 -4.01
CA ALA A 91 -6.51 0.08 -5.22
C ALA A 91 -7.18 -1.28 -5.14
N ASN A 92 -8.47 -1.31 -5.44
CA ASN A 92 -9.27 -2.53 -5.64
C ASN A 92 -9.38 -2.78 -7.14
N ILE A 93 -8.61 -3.73 -7.67
CA ILE A 93 -8.52 -3.99 -9.11
C ILE A 93 -9.25 -5.28 -9.43
N GLY A 94 -10.37 -5.14 -10.16
CA GLY A 94 -11.15 -6.24 -10.70
C GLY A 94 -10.81 -6.54 -12.16
N LYS A 95 -11.60 -7.45 -12.76
CA LYS A 95 -11.42 -7.83 -14.16
C LYS A 95 -11.81 -6.70 -15.13
N ASP A 96 -12.91 -6.01 -14.85
CA ASP A 96 -13.54 -5.05 -15.75
C ASP A 96 -13.65 -3.63 -15.16
N GLY A 97 -13.05 -3.40 -13.97
CA GLY A 97 -13.07 -2.09 -13.31
C GLY A 97 -12.11 -2.04 -12.13
N ALA A 98 -11.80 -0.83 -11.68
CA ALA A 98 -10.95 -0.58 -10.52
C ALA A 98 -11.51 0.57 -9.68
N ILE A 99 -11.27 0.53 -8.37
CA ILE A 99 -11.56 1.60 -7.41
C ILE A 99 -10.25 1.97 -6.73
N PHE A 100 -9.99 3.27 -6.64
CA PHE A 100 -8.78 3.81 -6.01
C PHE A 100 -9.19 4.65 -4.81
N GLU A 101 -8.68 4.30 -3.64
CA GLU A 101 -9.05 4.93 -2.38
C GLU A 101 -7.87 4.89 -1.40
N PRO A 102 -7.77 5.82 -0.45
CA PRO A 102 -6.81 5.70 0.64
C PRO A 102 -7.20 4.54 1.57
N ILE A 103 -6.23 3.94 2.26
CA ILE A 103 -6.49 2.88 3.25
C ILE A 103 -7.24 3.41 4.47
N HIS A 104 -6.98 4.67 4.87
CA HIS A 104 -7.58 5.26 6.07
C HIS A 104 -9.09 5.42 5.97
N GLY A 105 -9.77 5.35 7.14
CA GLY A 105 -11.19 5.62 7.27
C GLY A 105 -11.55 7.11 7.28
N SER A 106 -12.76 7.43 7.77
CA SER A 106 -13.35 8.77 7.72
C SER A 106 -12.88 9.73 8.83
N ALA A 107 -12.21 9.25 9.88
CA ALA A 107 -11.71 10.03 11.02
C ALA A 107 -12.73 11.08 11.54
N PRO A 108 -13.93 10.67 12.00
CA PRO A 108 -15.04 11.57 12.31
C PRO A 108 -14.70 12.63 13.38
N ASP A 109 -13.77 12.30 14.29
CA ASP A 109 -13.37 13.19 15.38
C ASP A 109 -12.64 14.46 14.91
N ILE A 110 -12.03 14.43 13.74
CA ILE A 110 -11.29 15.56 13.15
C ILE A 110 -11.87 16.02 11.81
N ALA A 111 -13.02 15.51 11.42
CA ALA A 111 -13.71 15.94 10.20
C ALA A 111 -14.02 17.44 10.23
N GLY A 112 -13.76 18.14 9.12
CA GLY A 112 -13.96 19.60 9.00
C GLY A 112 -12.91 20.45 9.71
N GLN A 113 -11.88 19.86 10.32
CA GLN A 113 -10.83 20.62 11.00
C GLN A 113 -9.60 20.91 10.12
N HIS A 114 -9.60 20.50 8.86
CA HIS A 114 -8.51 20.72 7.89
C HIS A 114 -7.14 20.22 8.35
N LYS A 115 -7.12 19.10 9.10
CA LYS A 115 -5.89 18.54 9.71
C LYS A 115 -5.38 17.27 9.06
N ILE A 116 -6.22 16.60 8.25
CA ILE A 116 -5.86 15.31 7.66
C ILE A 116 -4.80 15.51 6.59
N ASN A 117 -3.79 14.62 6.59
CA ASN A 117 -2.80 14.50 5.55
C ASN A 117 -3.46 13.99 4.26
N PRO A 118 -3.45 14.75 3.14
CA PRO A 118 -4.10 14.33 1.91
C PRO A 118 -3.24 13.41 1.04
N THR A 119 -2.04 13.07 1.46
CA THR A 119 -1.06 12.32 0.66
C THR A 119 -1.61 10.99 0.17
N ALA A 120 -2.24 10.19 1.04
CA ALA A 120 -2.80 8.90 0.66
C ALA A 120 -3.86 9.02 -0.46
N CYS A 121 -4.72 10.05 -0.38
CA CYS A 121 -5.73 10.33 -1.40
C CYS A 121 -5.09 10.76 -2.73
N ILE A 122 -4.09 11.64 -2.68
CA ILE A 122 -3.36 12.11 -3.87
C ILE A 122 -2.58 10.96 -4.51
N LEU A 123 -1.95 10.10 -3.72
CA LEU A 123 -1.26 8.90 -4.21
C LEU A 123 -2.23 7.87 -4.81
N SER A 124 -3.45 7.74 -4.24
CA SER A 124 -4.49 6.89 -4.85
C SER A 124 -4.90 7.40 -6.23
N ALA A 125 -4.96 8.72 -6.42
CA ALA A 125 -5.17 9.32 -7.74
C ALA A 125 -3.98 9.05 -8.69
N SER A 126 -2.74 9.05 -8.18
CA SER A 126 -1.55 8.65 -8.96
C SER A 126 -1.65 7.18 -9.42
N LEU A 127 -2.04 6.26 -8.53
CA LEU A 127 -2.29 4.86 -8.89
C LEU A 127 -3.38 4.72 -9.98
N MET A 128 -4.46 5.52 -9.89
CA MET A 128 -5.51 5.56 -10.90
C MET A 128 -4.95 6.01 -12.27
N LEU A 129 -4.16 7.07 -12.30
CA LEU A 129 -3.55 7.56 -13.54
C LEU A 129 -2.59 6.52 -14.14
N ALA A 130 -1.78 5.87 -13.32
CA ALA A 130 -0.91 4.79 -13.78
C ALA A 130 -1.73 3.61 -14.37
N HIS A 131 -2.84 3.25 -13.73
CA HIS A 131 -3.74 2.20 -14.22
C HIS A 131 -4.38 2.56 -15.57
N LEU A 132 -4.69 3.83 -15.79
CA LEU A 132 -5.25 4.35 -17.04
C LEU A 132 -4.19 4.54 -18.16
N GLY A 133 -2.92 4.27 -17.88
CA GLY A 133 -1.81 4.43 -18.82
C GLY A 133 -1.15 5.82 -18.80
N GLU A 134 -1.60 6.73 -17.94
CA GLU A 134 -1.06 8.10 -17.79
C GLU A 134 0.18 8.12 -16.88
N ALA A 135 1.17 7.28 -17.19
CA ALA A 135 2.36 7.05 -16.36
C ALA A 135 3.18 8.33 -16.08
N LYS A 136 3.21 9.28 -17.04
CA LYS A 136 3.94 10.54 -16.86
C LYS A 136 3.27 11.43 -15.80
N ALA A 137 1.94 11.52 -15.82
CA ALA A 137 1.18 12.29 -14.84
C ALA A 137 1.30 11.65 -13.45
N ALA A 138 1.19 10.32 -13.36
CA ALA A 138 1.40 9.59 -12.11
C ALA A 138 2.78 9.88 -11.51
N ALA A 139 3.85 9.75 -12.28
CA ALA A 139 5.22 10.01 -11.83
C ALA A 139 5.44 11.48 -11.42
N ALA A 140 4.79 12.45 -12.09
CA ALA A 140 4.87 13.86 -11.71
C ALA A 140 4.26 14.11 -10.34
N ILE A 141 3.10 13.51 -10.04
CA ILE A 141 2.43 13.60 -8.72
C ILE A 141 3.31 12.99 -7.63
N GLU A 142 3.83 11.79 -7.84
CA GLU A 142 4.69 11.10 -6.86
C GLU A 142 5.96 11.92 -6.57
N LYS A 143 6.56 12.49 -7.62
CA LYS A 143 7.72 13.36 -7.48
C LYS A 143 7.36 14.63 -6.70
N ALA A 144 6.26 15.30 -7.01
CA ALA A 144 5.82 16.52 -6.32
C ALA A 144 5.62 16.27 -4.82
N ILE A 145 4.95 15.16 -4.45
CA ILE A 145 4.79 14.75 -3.04
C ILE A 145 6.15 14.51 -2.38
N THR A 146 7.04 13.78 -3.04
CA THR A 146 8.38 13.48 -2.52
C THR A 146 9.17 14.76 -2.28
N ASP A 147 9.09 15.72 -3.20
CA ASP A 147 9.77 17.01 -3.09
C ASP A 147 9.24 17.83 -1.91
N VAL A 148 7.90 17.90 -1.71
CA VAL A 148 7.26 18.60 -0.58
C VAL A 148 7.66 17.98 0.76
N ILE A 149 7.62 16.65 0.87
CA ILE A 149 8.01 15.95 2.09
C ILE A 149 9.50 16.16 2.40
N SER A 150 10.35 16.08 1.38
CA SER A 150 11.80 16.27 1.52
C SER A 150 12.18 17.71 1.91
N GLU A 151 11.44 18.71 1.43
CA GLU A 151 11.65 20.10 1.83
C GLU A 151 11.25 20.38 3.28
N GLY A 152 10.30 19.62 3.82
CA GLY A 152 9.88 19.69 5.22
C GLY A 152 9.17 20.99 5.63
N LYS A 153 8.75 21.84 4.68
CA LYS A 153 8.18 23.16 4.98
C LYS A 153 6.67 23.17 5.19
N ALA A 154 5.95 22.29 4.47
CA ALA A 154 4.49 22.20 4.48
C ALA A 154 4.03 20.80 4.91
N LEU A 155 4.55 20.31 6.03
CA LEU A 155 4.19 18.99 6.58
C LEU A 155 2.94 19.11 7.46
N THR A 156 2.05 18.13 7.38
CA THR A 156 0.90 17.98 8.26
C THR A 156 1.31 17.47 9.66
N GLN A 157 0.38 17.51 10.60
CA GLN A 157 0.66 17.21 12.00
C GLN A 157 1.17 15.78 12.24
N ASP A 158 0.67 14.80 11.50
CA ASP A 158 1.10 13.40 11.55
C ASP A 158 2.55 13.19 11.07
N MET A 159 3.05 14.10 10.25
CA MET A 159 4.46 14.15 9.81
C MET A 159 5.33 15.10 10.66
N GLY A 160 4.82 15.59 11.78
CA GLY A 160 5.54 16.49 12.68
C GLY A 160 5.53 17.96 12.28
N GLY A 161 4.72 18.35 11.30
CA GLY A 161 4.55 19.74 10.87
C GLY A 161 3.31 20.41 11.46
N THR A 162 2.91 21.53 10.86
CA THR A 162 1.76 22.34 11.28
C THR A 162 0.85 22.74 10.11
N ALA A 163 1.15 22.29 8.90
CA ALA A 163 0.38 22.63 7.72
C ALA A 163 -1.03 22.00 7.78
N SER A 164 -2.01 22.74 7.28
CA SER A 164 -3.35 22.22 7.03
C SER A 164 -3.38 21.26 5.84
N THR A 165 -4.50 20.58 5.65
CA THR A 165 -4.77 19.75 4.48
C THR A 165 -4.58 20.52 3.17
N GLU A 166 -5.12 21.74 3.12
CA GLU A 166 -5.07 22.61 1.95
C GLU A 166 -3.65 23.13 1.71
N GLU A 167 -2.95 23.59 2.73
CA GLU A 167 -1.57 24.10 2.59
C GLU A 167 -0.62 23.01 2.07
N PHE A 168 -0.79 21.76 2.51
CA PHE A 168 -0.03 20.64 1.94
C PHE A 168 -0.41 20.40 0.47
N ALA A 169 -1.70 20.37 0.14
CA ALA A 169 -2.17 20.15 -1.22
C ALA A 169 -1.68 21.26 -2.18
N ASP A 170 -1.74 22.53 -1.75
CA ASP A 170 -1.24 23.68 -2.51
C ASP A 170 0.26 23.59 -2.73
N ALA A 171 1.03 23.14 -1.73
CA ALA A 171 2.46 22.90 -1.88
C ALA A 171 2.77 21.81 -2.91
N VAL A 172 1.96 20.75 -2.98
CA VAL A 172 2.10 19.70 -4.02
C VAL A 172 1.75 20.25 -5.39
N ILE A 173 0.66 21.02 -5.53
CA ILE A 173 0.26 21.66 -6.80
C ILE A 173 1.35 22.60 -7.31
N ALA A 174 2.02 23.34 -6.44
CA ALA A 174 3.11 24.25 -6.82
C ALA A 174 4.36 23.52 -7.37
N LYS A 175 4.44 22.19 -7.24
CA LYS A 175 5.54 21.36 -7.76
C LYS A 175 5.20 20.62 -9.06
N LEU A 176 3.92 20.60 -9.47
CA LEU A 176 3.47 20.03 -10.73
C LEU A 176 3.74 20.98 -11.90
#